data_c294ead5a94b517f7122c606ca5c2633
#
_entry.id   c294ead5a94b517f7122c606ca5c2633
#
_cell.length_a   1.000
_cell.length_b   1.000
_cell.length_c   1.000
_cell.angle_alpha   90.00
_cell.angle_beta   90.00
_cell.angle_gamma   90.00
#
_symmetry.space_group_name_H-M   'P 1'
#
loop_
_entity.id
_entity.type
_entity.pdbx_description
1 polymer ?
#
loop_
_entity_poly.entity_id
_entity_poly.type
_entity_poly.pdbx_seq_one_letter_code
_entity_poly.pdbx_strand_id
1 'polypeptide(L)'
;MSKKEDTERIERLKQIVASMPDKPGSYQYYDKDGAIIYVGKAKSLKKRVSSYFHKEVDRYKTKVLVSKIHNITYTVVNTEEDALLLENSLIKKYNPRYNVLLKDGKTYPSICITNEPFPRIFKTRTINRKYGTYYGPYSHLGSMYAVLDLIKKLLKPRTCRLPLSKESIENGKFKPCLEYHMKNCDAPCIGKQSMENYRESIMQAREILKGNTRVLIEHIYGEMMKASEEMRFEDAEELKKKYQLIEQFCAKSEVVSRE
;
A
#
# COMPACT_ATOMS: atom_id res chain seq x y z
N MET A 1 -40.20 11.97 -14.18
CA MET A 1 -39.71 13.33 -13.77
C MET A 1 -39.83 14.27 -14.93
N SER A 2 -40.37 15.49 -14.71
CA SER A 2 -40.49 16.51 -15.77
C SER A 2 -39.06 17.03 -16.15
N LYS A 3 -38.89 17.53 -17.37
CA LYS A 3 -37.62 18.18 -17.79
C LYS A 3 -37.19 19.33 -16.85
N LYS A 4 -38.16 19.99 -16.23
CA LYS A 4 -37.96 21.09 -15.29
C LYS A 4 -37.36 20.61 -13.96
N GLU A 5 -37.87 19.52 -13.38
CA GLU A 5 -37.32 18.90 -12.17
C GLU A 5 -35.88 18.41 -12.33
N ASP A 6 -35.53 17.84 -13.50
CA ASP A 6 -34.16 17.42 -13.79
C ASP A 6 -33.19 18.59 -13.88
N THR A 7 -33.61 19.72 -14.47
CA THR A 7 -32.80 20.92 -14.58
C THR A 7 -32.50 21.51 -13.18
N GLU A 8 -33.55 21.68 -12.36
CA GLU A 8 -33.40 22.19 -10.99
C GLU A 8 -32.51 21.28 -10.11
N ARG A 9 -32.65 19.95 -10.26
CA ARG A 9 -31.79 18.97 -9.58
C ARG A 9 -30.33 19.16 -9.97
N ILE A 10 -30.02 19.27 -11.25
CA ILE A 10 -28.64 19.43 -11.75
C ILE A 10 -28.03 20.76 -11.31
N GLU A 11 -28.81 21.84 -11.30
CA GLU A 11 -28.34 23.14 -10.81
C GLU A 11 -27.97 23.08 -9.33
N ARG A 12 -28.85 22.49 -8.51
CA ARG A 12 -28.54 22.27 -7.07
C ARG A 12 -27.26 21.44 -6.87
N LEU A 13 -27.06 20.35 -7.63
CA LEU A 13 -25.87 19.55 -7.55
C LEU A 13 -24.61 20.33 -7.94
N LYS A 14 -24.67 21.16 -8.98
CA LYS A 14 -23.59 22.06 -9.39
C LYS A 14 -23.23 23.08 -8.31
N GLN A 15 -24.22 23.63 -7.58
CA GLN A 15 -23.97 24.52 -6.44
C GLN A 15 -23.21 23.80 -5.32
N ILE A 16 -23.59 22.55 -4.97
CA ILE A 16 -22.84 21.73 -4.01
C ILE A 16 -21.40 21.53 -4.48
N VAL A 17 -21.19 21.20 -5.75
CA VAL A 17 -19.86 20.99 -6.32
C VAL A 17 -19.03 22.28 -6.30
N ALA A 18 -19.63 23.42 -6.59
CA ALA A 18 -18.95 24.72 -6.57
C ALA A 18 -18.40 25.08 -5.17
N SER A 19 -19.11 24.68 -4.11
CA SER A 19 -18.70 24.90 -2.70
C SER A 19 -17.64 23.91 -2.19
N MET A 20 -17.31 22.85 -2.96
CA MET A 20 -16.33 21.87 -2.54
C MET A 20 -14.92 22.45 -2.49
N PRO A 21 -14.09 22.08 -1.49
CA PRO A 21 -12.70 22.50 -1.41
C PRO A 21 -11.82 21.78 -2.43
N ASP A 22 -10.73 22.43 -2.85
CA ASP A 22 -9.67 21.81 -3.65
C ASP A 22 -8.69 21.06 -2.72
N LYS A 23 -9.19 20.02 -2.04
CA LYS A 23 -8.46 19.19 -1.08
C LYS A 23 -8.73 17.72 -1.32
N PRO A 24 -7.84 16.82 -0.87
CA PRO A 24 -8.06 15.38 -0.92
C PRO A 24 -9.31 14.97 -0.11
N GLY A 25 -10.00 13.93 -0.57
CA GLY A 25 -11.16 13.44 0.17
C GLY A 25 -11.91 12.31 -0.54
N SER A 26 -12.95 11.84 0.12
CA SER A 26 -13.92 10.89 -0.44
C SER A 26 -15.26 11.55 -0.61
N TYR A 27 -15.96 11.23 -1.70
CA TYR A 27 -17.29 11.73 -2.02
C TYR A 27 -18.29 10.58 -2.19
N GLN A 28 -19.56 10.83 -1.87
CA GLN A 28 -20.64 9.87 -1.89
C GLN A 28 -21.80 10.43 -2.68
N TYR A 29 -22.36 9.65 -3.60
CA TYR A 29 -23.55 9.99 -4.37
C TYR A 29 -24.74 9.23 -3.84
N TYR A 30 -25.85 9.93 -3.66
CA TYR A 30 -27.10 9.41 -3.18
C TYR A 30 -28.18 9.47 -4.26
N ASP A 31 -29.05 8.48 -4.28
CA ASP A 31 -30.24 8.49 -5.11
C ASP A 31 -31.39 9.27 -4.46
N LYS A 32 -32.57 9.22 -5.11
CA LYS A 32 -33.79 9.88 -4.63
C LYS A 32 -34.30 9.35 -3.27
N ASP A 33 -33.97 8.11 -2.95
CA ASP A 33 -34.40 7.41 -1.74
C ASP A 33 -33.39 7.57 -0.59
N GLY A 34 -32.31 8.34 -0.81
CA GLY A 34 -31.24 8.57 0.15
C GLY A 34 -30.24 7.42 0.28
N ALA A 35 -30.29 6.43 -0.63
CA ALA A 35 -29.33 5.34 -0.62
C ALA A 35 -28.01 5.75 -1.30
N ILE A 36 -26.86 5.31 -0.76
CA ILE A 36 -25.56 5.55 -1.37
C ILE A 36 -25.42 4.65 -2.59
N ILE A 37 -25.33 5.27 -3.78
CA ILE A 37 -25.21 4.57 -5.07
C ILE A 37 -23.79 4.52 -5.59
N TYR A 38 -22.92 5.43 -5.16
CA TYR A 38 -21.52 5.48 -5.54
C TYR A 38 -20.65 6.16 -4.47
N VAL A 39 -19.45 5.68 -4.30
CA VAL A 39 -18.39 6.28 -3.48
C VAL A 39 -17.15 6.44 -4.33
N GLY A 40 -16.42 7.55 -4.20
CA GLY A 40 -15.16 7.75 -4.90
C GLY A 40 -14.16 8.55 -4.10
N LYS A 41 -12.87 8.39 -4.40
CA LYS A 41 -11.79 9.23 -3.89
C LYS A 41 -11.42 10.34 -4.85
N ALA A 42 -10.82 11.39 -4.31
CA ALA A 42 -10.28 12.49 -5.08
C ALA A 42 -8.99 13.03 -4.44
N LYS A 43 -8.00 13.39 -5.27
CA LYS A 43 -6.89 14.25 -4.86
C LYS A 43 -7.35 15.71 -4.69
N SER A 44 -8.35 16.11 -5.49
CA SER A 44 -9.06 17.38 -5.42
C SER A 44 -10.54 17.08 -5.58
N LEU A 45 -11.32 17.21 -4.50
CA LEU A 45 -12.76 16.97 -4.48
C LEU A 45 -13.47 17.80 -5.55
N LYS A 46 -13.21 19.11 -5.58
CA LYS A 46 -13.83 20.04 -6.54
C LYS A 46 -13.59 19.63 -7.98
N LYS A 47 -12.33 19.43 -8.38
CA LYS A 47 -11.98 19.05 -9.76
C LYS A 47 -12.58 17.70 -10.15
N ARG A 48 -12.47 16.72 -9.27
CA ARG A 48 -12.96 15.36 -9.53
C ARG A 48 -14.46 15.29 -9.65
N VAL A 49 -15.20 15.90 -8.73
CA VAL A 49 -16.65 15.84 -8.74
C VAL A 49 -17.23 16.71 -9.88
N SER A 50 -16.63 17.88 -10.18
CA SER A 50 -17.01 18.70 -11.35
C SER A 50 -16.94 17.91 -12.65
N SER A 51 -15.94 17.05 -12.82
CA SER A 51 -15.75 16.29 -14.07
C SER A 51 -16.94 15.39 -14.44
N TYR A 52 -17.80 15.03 -13.50
CA TYR A 52 -19.02 14.26 -13.78
C TYR A 52 -20.13 15.09 -14.39
N PHE A 53 -20.11 16.44 -14.23
CA PHE A 53 -21.14 17.36 -14.65
C PHE A 53 -20.77 18.20 -15.90
N HIS A 54 -19.60 17.91 -16.52
CA HIS A 54 -19.23 18.50 -17.80
C HIS A 54 -20.04 17.91 -18.97
N LYS A 55 -20.30 18.71 -20.02
CA LYS A 55 -21.15 18.31 -21.16
C LYS A 55 -20.57 17.15 -21.99
N GLU A 56 -19.24 16.92 -21.95
CA GLU A 56 -18.52 15.93 -22.78
C GLU A 56 -18.24 14.61 -22.07
N VAL A 57 -19.14 14.14 -21.19
CA VAL A 57 -18.96 12.82 -20.58
C VAL A 57 -19.36 11.74 -21.57
N ASP A 58 -18.40 11.21 -22.33
CA ASP A 58 -18.64 10.19 -23.36
C ASP A 58 -18.99 8.79 -22.87
N ARG A 59 -18.72 8.48 -21.61
CA ARG A 59 -18.95 7.15 -21.06
C ARG A 59 -20.42 6.95 -20.66
N TYR A 60 -21.13 6.08 -21.37
CA TYR A 60 -22.53 5.72 -21.10
C TYR A 60 -22.79 5.41 -19.62
N LYS A 61 -21.92 4.62 -18.97
CA LYS A 61 -22.04 4.29 -17.54
C LYS A 61 -22.03 5.53 -16.62
N THR A 62 -21.23 6.55 -16.94
CA THR A 62 -21.18 7.80 -16.18
C THR A 62 -22.45 8.62 -16.39
N LYS A 63 -22.99 8.68 -17.60
CA LYS A 63 -24.27 9.34 -17.88
C LYS A 63 -25.41 8.72 -17.07
N VAL A 64 -25.47 7.37 -17.02
CA VAL A 64 -26.46 6.64 -16.21
C VAL A 64 -26.29 6.93 -14.72
N LEU A 65 -25.06 6.95 -14.21
CA LEU A 65 -24.78 7.30 -12.81
C LEU A 65 -25.28 8.71 -12.51
N VAL A 66 -24.87 9.72 -13.30
CA VAL A 66 -25.23 11.13 -13.10
C VAL A 66 -26.74 11.34 -13.12
N SER A 67 -27.48 10.62 -13.99
CA SER A 67 -28.96 10.70 -14.03
C SER A 67 -29.63 10.20 -12.76
N LYS A 68 -28.93 9.42 -11.92
CA LYS A 68 -29.46 8.86 -10.65
C LYS A 68 -29.03 9.65 -9.41
N ILE A 69 -28.07 10.57 -9.52
CA ILE A 69 -27.59 11.37 -8.39
C ILE A 69 -28.67 12.40 -7.99
N HIS A 70 -29.07 12.36 -6.73
CA HIS A 70 -29.99 13.34 -6.14
C HIS A 70 -29.31 14.17 -5.04
N ASN A 71 -28.27 13.65 -4.39
CA ASN A 71 -27.49 14.39 -3.42
C ASN A 71 -26.02 13.96 -3.43
N ILE A 72 -25.14 14.83 -2.94
CA ILE A 72 -23.69 14.61 -2.84
C ILE A 72 -23.25 15.01 -1.44
N THR A 73 -22.50 14.12 -0.78
CA THR A 73 -21.74 14.46 0.43
C THR A 73 -20.26 14.18 0.20
N TYR A 74 -19.41 14.79 0.99
CA TYR A 74 -17.98 14.57 0.93
C TYR A 74 -17.33 14.67 2.30
N THR A 75 -16.18 14.02 2.45
CA THR A 75 -15.33 14.09 3.63
C THR A 75 -13.94 14.49 3.18
N VAL A 76 -13.43 15.60 3.72
CA VAL A 76 -12.05 16.07 3.49
C VAL A 76 -11.11 15.27 4.37
N VAL A 77 -9.95 14.92 3.84
CA VAL A 77 -8.86 14.25 4.56
C VAL A 77 -7.53 14.94 4.24
N ASN A 78 -6.48 14.58 4.98
CA ASN A 78 -5.19 15.26 4.83
C ASN A 78 -4.39 14.78 3.60
N THR A 79 -4.50 13.49 3.26
CA THR A 79 -3.70 12.88 2.19
C THR A 79 -4.57 12.12 1.18
N GLU A 80 -4.01 11.83 0.01
CA GLU A 80 -4.66 10.97 -0.99
C GLU A 80 -4.77 9.53 -0.51
N GLU A 81 -3.82 9.07 0.31
CA GLU A 81 -3.87 7.75 0.94
C GLU A 81 -5.03 7.63 1.93
N ASP A 82 -5.26 8.66 2.75
CA ASP A 82 -6.43 8.69 3.64
C ASP A 82 -7.74 8.68 2.87
N ALA A 83 -7.79 9.40 1.74
CA ALA A 83 -8.96 9.38 0.85
C ALA A 83 -9.23 7.99 0.29
N LEU A 84 -8.17 7.24 -0.05
CA LEU A 84 -8.25 5.87 -0.52
C LEU A 84 -8.73 4.90 0.55
N LEU A 85 -8.22 5.02 1.78
CA LEU A 85 -8.65 4.21 2.93
C LEU A 85 -10.11 4.45 3.25
N LEU A 86 -10.54 5.71 3.22
CA LEU A 86 -11.92 6.11 3.47
C LEU A 86 -12.85 5.57 2.38
N GLU A 87 -12.51 5.74 1.08
CA GLU A 87 -13.25 5.16 -0.04
C GLU A 87 -13.46 3.66 0.13
N ASN A 88 -12.40 2.90 0.41
CA ASN A 88 -12.47 1.46 0.62
C ASN A 88 -13.39 1.08 1.78
N SER A 89 -13.30 1.80 2.90
CA SER A 89 -14.11 1.55 4.08
C SER A 89 -15.60 1.81 3.80
N LEU A 90 -15.91 2.91 3.12
CA LEU A 90 -17.26 3.27 2.73
C LEU A 90 -17.85 2.30 1.72
N ILE A 91 -17.08 1.87 0.71
CA ILE A 91 -17.55 0.87 -0.27
C ILE A 91 -17.85 -0.46 0.40
N LYS A 92 -17.02 -0.92 1.33
CA LYS A 92 -17.27 -2.16 2.09
C LYS A 92 -18.48 -2.06 3.00
N LYS A 93 -18.68 -0.90 3.63
CA LYS A 93 -19.80 -0.66 4.55
C LYS A 93 -21.15 -0.59 3.82
N TYR A 94 -21.21 0.15 2.71
CA TYR A 94 -22.46 0.47 2.02
C TYR A 94 -22.72 -0.34 0.75
N ASN A 95 -21.71 -1.05 0.23
CA ASN A 95 -21.80 -1.86 -0.98
C ASN A 95 -22.53 -1.16 -2.17
N PRO A 96 -22.10 0.05 -2.59
CA PRO A 96 -22.88 0.88 -3.51
C PRO A 96 -23.02 0.22 -4.89
N ARG A 97 -24.18 0.39 -5.52
CA ARG A 97 -24.56 -0.31 -6.76
C ARG A 97 -23.59 -0.03 -7.93
N TYR A 98 -23.05 1.19 -8.03
CA TYR A 98 -22.21 1.61 -9.17
C TYR A 98 -20.71 1.47 -8.93
N ASN A 99 -20.24 1.02 -7.76
CA ASN A 99 -18.84 0.70 -7.51
C ASN A 99 -18.51 -0.73 -7.99
N VAL A 100 -18.25 -0.90 -9.27
CA VAL A 100 -18.03 -2.24 -9.88
C VAL A 100 -16.68 -2.84 -9.49
N LEU A 101 -15.60 -2.04 -9.48
CA LEU A 101 -14.22 -2.52 -9.33
C LEU A 101 -13.86 -2.99 -7.92
N LEU A 102 -14.52 -2.48 -6.87
CA LEU A 102 -14.22 -2.80 -5.47
C LEU A 102 -15.21 -3.77 -4.83
N LYS A 103 -16.29 -4.11 -5.54
CA LYS A 103 -17.28 -5.11 -5.11
C LYS A 103 -16.76 -6.54 -5.16
N ASP A 104 -15.89 -6.86 -6.12
CA ASP A 104 -15.34 -8.21 -6.31
C ASP A 104 -14.28 -8.61 -5.27
N GLY A 105 -14.23 -7.94 -4.11
CA GLY A 105 -13.22 -8.20 -3.08
C GLY A 105 -11.78 -7.83 -3.52
N LYS A 106 -11.60 -7.26 -4.70
CA LYS A 106 -10.30 -6.76 -5.21
C LYS A 106 -9.94 -5.46 -4.51
N THR A 107 -9.51 -5.59 -3.26
CA THR A 107 -8.89 -4.48 -2.54
C THR A 107 -7.58 -4.06 -3.19
N TYR A 108 -7.16 -2.82 -2.98
CA TYR A 108 -5.80 -2.42 -3.31
C TYR A 108 -4.81 -3.36 -2.62
N PRO A 109 -3.69 -3.72 -3.27
CA PRO A 109 -2.74 -4.63 -2.71
C PRO A 109 -2.05 -4.03 -1.48
N SER A 110 -1.74 -4.88 -0.53
CA SER A 110 -0.99 -4.58 0.68
C SER A 110 0.20 -5.52 0.79
N ILE A 111 1.20 -5.17 1.57
CA ILE A 111 2.31 -6.04 1.93
C ILE A 111 1.97 -6.66 3.29
N CYS A 112 2.06 -7.98 3.37
CA CYS A 112 1.84 -8.74 4.59
C CYS A 112 3.17 -9.22 5.17
N ILE A 113 3.38 -9.03 6.48
CA ILE A 113 4.38 -9.73 7.28
C ILE A 113 3.63 -10.74 8.15
N THR A 114 3.92 -12.03 8.00
CA THR A 114 3.20 -13.11 8.71
C THR A 114 3.57 -13.19 10.18
N ASN A 115 2.66 -13.76 11.01
CA ASN A 115 2.88 -14.03 12.42
C ASN A 115 3.44 -15.45 12.62
N GLU A 116 4.61 -15.72 12.05
CA GLU A 116 5.33 -17.00 12.15
C GLU A 116 6.64 -16.80 12.90
N PRO A 117 7.27 -17.85 13.48
CA PRO A 117 8.60 -17.75 14.09
C PRO A 117 9.65 -17.15 13.15
N PHE A 118 9.57 -17.47 11.86
CA PHE A 118 10.32 -16.86 10.76
C PHE A 118 9.35 -16.21 9.79
N PRO A 119 8.94 -14.94 10.00
CA PRO A 119 7.92 -14.27 9.20
C PRO A 119 8.28 -14.20 7.71
N ARG A 120 7.27 -14.32 6.85
CA ARG A 120 7.39 -14.08 5.40
C ARG A 120 6.87 -12.71 5.06
N ILE A 121 7.41 -12.13 3.99
CA ILE A 121 6.99 -10.84 3.47
C ILE A 121 6.51 -11.04 2.02
N PHE A 122 5.25 -10.69 1.73
CA PHE A 122 4.68 -10.84 0.39
C PHE A 122 3.51 -9.90 0.17
N LYS A 123 3.19 -9.68 -1.11
CA LYS A 123 2.01 -8.92 -1.52
C LYS A 123 0.74 -9.74 -1.37
N THR A 124 -0.35 -9.09 -0.95
CA THR A 124 -1.67 -9.70 -0.89
C THR A 124 -2.77 -8.67 -1.12
N ARG A 125 -3.94 -9.12 -1.56
CA ARG A 125 -5.16 -8.31 -1.60
C ARG A 125 -6.17 -8.71 -0.54
N THR A 126 -5.94 -9.85 0.12
CA THR A 126 -6.78 -10.35 1.18
C THR A 126 -6.18 -10.01 2.53
N ILE A 127 -6.93 -9.33 3.39
CA ILE A 127 -6.51 -8.97 4.74
C ILE A 127 -7.13 -9.93 5.74
N ASN A 128 -6.27 -10.65 6.46
CA ASN A 128 -6.65 -11.47 7.60
C ASN A 128 -5.75 -11.13 8.80
N ARG A 129 -6.25 -10.35 9.74
CA ARG A 129 -5.47 -9.83 10.88
C ARG A 129 -4.90 -10.92 11.78
N LYS A 130 -5.46 -12.13 11.78
CA LYS A 130 -4.91 -13.28 12.51
C LYS A 130 -3.63 -13.84 11.86
N TYR A 131 -3.47 -13.64 10.55
CA TYR A 131 -2.38 -14.19 9.77
C TYR A 131 -1.10 -13.35 9.80
N GLY A 132 -1.22 -12.04 9.95
CA GLY A 132 -0.06 -11.15 9.96
C GLY A 132 -0.40 -9.67 10.10
N THR A 133 0.64 -8.85 10.02
CA THR A 133 0.56 -7.39 9.97
C THR A 133 0.56 -6.93 8.52
N TYR A 134 -0.29 -5.96 8.18
CA TYR A 134 -0.49 -5.47 6.83
C TYR A 134 -0.07 -4.02 6.71
N TYR A 135 0.67 -3.70 5.64
CA TYR A 135 1.16 -2.36 5.29
C TYR A 135 0.57 -1.94 3.95
N GLY A 136 0.13 -0.69 3.85
CA GLY A 136 -0.63 -0.16 2.72
C GLY A 136 -2.08 0.16 3.11
N PRO A 137 -3.03 0.30 2.19
CA PRO A 137 -3.00 -0.18 0.79
C PRO A 137 -2.14 0.70 -0.13
N TYR A 138 -1.53 0.07 -1.14
CA TYR A 138 -0.74 0.77 -2.15
C TYR A 138 -1.62 1.15 -3.34
N SER A 139 -1.71 2.45 -3.64
CA SER A 139 -2.40 2.97 -4.83
C SER A 139 -1.67 2.63 -6.13
N HIS A 140 -0.33 2.61 -6.09
CA HIS A 140 0.53 2.31 -7.22
C HIS A 140 1.29 1.00 -7.03
N LEU A 141 1.10 0.05 -7.95
CA LEU A 141 1.79 -1.23 -7.94
C LEU A 141 3.31 -1.08 -8.04
N GLY A 142 3.78 -0.11 -8.83
CA GLY A 142 5.20 0.17 -8.99
C GLY A 142 5.89 0.51 -7.67
N SER A 143 5.29 1.39 -6.86
CA SER A 143 5.83 1.75 -5.54
C SER A 143 5.87 0.54 -4.59
N MET A 144 4.82 -0.28 -4.59
CA MET A 144 4.79 -1.51 -3.78
C MET A 144 5.91 -2.49 -4.18
N TYR A 145 6.10 -2.71 -5.49
CA TYR A 145 7.15 -3.60 -5.95
C TYR A 145 8.54 -3.05 -5.67
N ALA A 146 8.74 -1.73 -5.79
CA ALA A 146 10.02 -1.09 -5.45
C ALA A 146 10.40 -1.31 -3.97
N VAL A 147 9.44 -1.17 -3.05
CA VAL A 147 9.64 -1.45 -1.62
C VAL A 147 9.93 -2.93 -1.37
N LEU A 148 9.18 -3.85 -1.99
CA LEU A 148 9.43 -5.29 -1.87
C LEU A 148 10.80 -5.70 -2.42
N ASP A 149 11.22 -5.12 -3.55
CA ASP A 149 12.53 -5.38 -4.14
C ASP A 149 13.66 -4.87 -3.26
N LEU A 150 13.51 -3.67 -2.68
CA LEU A 150 14.43 -3.13 -1.68
C LEU A 150 14.58 -4.08 -0.49
N ILE A 151 13.47 -4.49 0.13
CA ILE A 151 13.48 -5.41 1.27
C ILE A 151 14.14 -6.75 0.90
N LYS A 152 13.84 -7.30 -0.28
CA LYS A 152 14.42 -8.55 -0.76
C LYS A 152 15.94 -8.45 -0.93
N LYS A 153 16.43 -7.36 -1.51
CA LYS A 153 17.87 -7.14 -1.74
C LYS A 153 18.65 -6.87 -0.46
N LEU A 154 18.05 -6.11 0.47
CA LEU A 154 18.71 -5.75 1.73
C LEU A 154 18.72 -6.87 2.77
N LEU A 155 17.56 -7.49 2.97
CA LEU A 155 17.26 -8.30 4.16
C LEU A 155 17.02 -9.77 3.86
N LYS A 156 16.94 -10.14 2.58
CA LYS A 156 16.82 -11.50 2.05
C LYS A 156 15.78 -12.37 2.80
N PRO A 157 14.55 -11.88 3.07
CA PRO A 157 13.57 -12.65 3.81
C PRO A 157 13.19 -13.93 3.06
N ARG A 158 12.91 -15.00 3.80
CA ARG A 158 12.47 -16.24 3.17
C ARG A 158 11.16 -16.06 2.40
N THR A 159 11.05 -16.75 1.28
CA THR A 159 9.84 -16.79 0.42
C THR A 159 9.09 -18.12 0.55
N CYS A 160 9.76 -19.18 1.02
CA CYS A 160 9.21 -20.54 1.12
C CYS A 160 8.07 -20.63 2.16
N ARG A 161 7.18 -21.62 1.98
CA ARG A 161 6.05 -21.88 2.89
C ARG A 161 6.33 -23.01 3.89
N LEU A 162 7.59 -23.35 4.10
CA LEU A 162 7.97 -24.40 5.05
C LEU A 162 7.56 -24.00 6.48
N PRO A 163 6.99 -24.92 7.27
CA PRO A 163 6.64 -24.67 8.67
C PRO A 163 7.92 -24.73 9.51
N LEU A 164 8.63 -23.59 9.61
CA LEU A 164 9.87 -23.51 10.36
C LEU A 164 9.59 -23.38 11.86
N SER A 165 10.09 -24.33 12.64
CA SER A 165 10.18 -24.27 14.10
C SER A 165 11.62 -24.55 14.51
N LYS A 166 12.01 -24.16 15.73
CA LYS A 166 13.34 -24.43 16.28
C LYS A 166 13.66 -25.92 16.19
N GLU A 167 12.74 -26.76 16.64
CA GLU A 167 12.84 -28.21 16.60
C GLU A 167 13.02 -28.78 15.17
N SER A 168 12.25 -28.29 14.21
CA SER A 168 12.33 -28.77 12.82
C SER A 168 13.64 -28.40 12.13
N ILE A 169 14.29 -27.32 12.56
CA ILE A 169 15.59 -26.87 12.06
C ILE A 169 16.71 -27.70 12.70
N GLU A 170 16.68 -27.87 14.03
CA GLU A 170 17.64 -28.66 14.79
C GLU A 170 17.67 -30.13 14.34
N ASN A 171 16.50 -30.69 14.02
CA ASN A 171 16.37 -32.05 13.49
C ASN A 171 16.78 -32.20 12.01
N GLY A 172 17.28 -31.15 11.37
CA GLY A 172 17.75 -31.20 9.98
C GLY A 172 16.65 -31.55 8.95
N LYS A 173 15.38 -31.22 9.24
CA LYS A 173 14.21 -31.61 8.44
C LYS A 173 14.22 -31.06 7.01
N PHE A 174 14.95 -29.96 6.77
CA PHE A 174 14.93 -29.23 5.52
C PHE A 174 16.28 -29.25 4.80
N LYS A 175 16.25 -29.06 3.47
CA LYS A 175 17.44 -28.96 2.62
C LYS A 175 17.54 -27.54 2.03
N PRO A 176 18.77 -27.08 1.67
CA PRO A 176 18.96 -25.82 0.97
C PRO A 176 18.16 -25.80 -0.33
N CYS A 177 17.52 -24.68 -0.61
CA CYS A 177 16.71 -24.48 -1.82
C CYS A 177 17.41 -23.55 -2.81
N LEU A 178 16.85 -23.40 -4.01
CA LEU A 178 17.40 -22.53 -5.06
C LEU A 178 17.60 -21.08 -4.59
N GLU A 179 16.65 -20.53 -3.79
CA GLU A 179 16.77 -19.15 -3.27
C GLU A 179 18.03 -18.95 -2.41
N TYR A 180 18.44 -19.97 -1.65
CA TYR A 180 19.70 -19.92 -0.93
C TYR A 180 20.91 -19.91 -1.88
N HIS A 181 20.94 -20.80 -2.86
CA HIS A 181 22.05 -20.85 -3.85
C HIS A 181 22.14 -19.56 -4.67
N MET A 182 21.01 -18.91 -4.96
CA MET A 182 20.96 -17.60 -5.62
C MET A 182 21.26 -16.42 -4.69
N LYS A 183 21.60 -16.66 -3.41
CA LYS A 183 21.85 -15.63 -2.38
C LYS A 183 20.65 -14.67 -2.13
N ASN A 184 19.43 -15.11 -2.42
CA ASN A 184 18.19 -14.38 -2.15
C ASN A 184 17.60 -14.68 -0.75
N CYS A 185 18.14 -15.67 -0.03
CA CYS A 185 17.71 -16.07 1.31
C CYS A 185 18.92 -16.63 2.06
N ASP A 186 19.08 -16.25 3.32
CA ASP A 186 20.20 -16.69 4.17
C ASP A 186 19.93 -18.03 4.89
N ALA A 187 18.97 -18.82 4.36
CA ALA A 187 18.66 -20.20 4.74
C ALA A 187 18.39 -20.42 6.25
N PRO A 188 17.47 -19.72 6.89
CA PRO A 188 17.10 -20.00 8.28
C PRO A 188 16.57 -21.44 8.46
N CYS A 189 16.06 -22.07 7.40
CA CYS A 189 15.51 -23.42 7.43
C CYS A 189 16.55 -24.53 7.72
N ILE A 190 17.84 -24.25 7.55
CA ILE A 190 18.95 -25.14 7.86
C ILE A 190 19.92 -24.54 8.90
N GLY A 191 19.46 -23.55 9.66
CA GLY A 191 20.23 -22.93 10.74
C GLY A 191 21.39 -22.02 10.32
N LYS A 192 21.50 -21.66 9.01
CA LYS A 192 22.55 -20.73 8.53
C LYS A 192 22.34 -19.30 9.03
N GLN A 193 21.09 -18.90 9.26
CA GLN A 193 20.73 -17.64 9.90
C GLN A 193 20.02 -17.94 11.22
N SER A 194 20.48 -17.31 12.31
CA SER A 194 19.85 -17.46 13.63
C SER A 194 18.45 -16.83 13.67
N MET A 195 17.62 -17.24 14.63
CA MET A 195 16.30 -16.66 14.82
C MET A 195 16.39 -15.18 15.22
N GLU A 196 17.38 -14.82 16.00
CA GLU A 196 17.64 -13.46 16.46
C GLU A 196 17.96 -12.54 15.28
N ASN A 197 18.94 -12.91 14.45
CA ASN A 197 19.33 -12.15 13.25
C ASN A 197 18.18 -12.05 12.25
N TYR A 198 17.38 -13.13 12.11
CA TYR A 198 16.21 -13.09 11.23
C TYR A 198 15.14 -12.12 11.76
N ARG A 199 14.88 -12.11 13.06
CA ARG A 199 13.93 -11.17 13.70
C ARG A 199 14.37 -9.71 13.54
N GLU A 200 15.67 -9.45 13.67
CA GLU A 200 16.23 -8.12 13.44
C GLU A 200 15.99 -7.67 12.00
N SER A 201 16.26 -8.52 11.01
CA SER A 201 15.94 -8.23 9.61
C SER A 201 14.45 -7.93 9.40
N ILE A 202 13.54 -8.65 10.09
CA ILE A 202 12.11 -8.37 10.03
C ILE A 202 11.74 -7.04 10.68
N MET A 203 12.41 -6.64 11.78
CA MET A 203 12.21 -5.31 12.38
C MET A 203 12.65 -4.20 11.42
N GLN A 204 13.81 -4.34 10.77
CA GLN A 204 14.26 -3.39 9.75
C GLN A 204 13.27 -3.31 8.57
N ALA A 205 12.72 -4.45 8.11
CA ALA A 205 11.68 -4.46 7.09
C ALA A 205 10.41 -3.70 7.52
N ARG A 206 10.03 -3.80 8.79
CA ARG A 206 8.88 -3.05 9.34
C ARG A 206 9.13 -1.54 9.28
N GLU A 207 10.34 -1.08 9.61
CA GLU A 207 10.69 0.33 9.55
C GLU A 207 10.69 0.88 8.10
N ILE A 208 11.21 0.10 7.13
CA ILE A 208 11.10 0.44 5.70
C ILE A 208 9.63 0.59 5.29
N LEU A 209 8.76 -0.35 5.70
CA LEU A 209 7.34 -0.35 5.36
C LEU A 209 6.53 0.77 6.03
N LYS A 210 7.02 1.31 7.15
CA LYS A 210 6.47 2.51 7.80
C LYS A 210 6.99 3.82 7.19
N GLY A 211 7.99 3.76 6.30
CA GLY A 211 8.65 4.93 5.73
C GLY A 211 9.81 5.47 6.57
N ASN A 212 10.20 4.80 7.66
CA ASN A 212 11.27 5.23 8.57
C ASN A 212 12.67 4.86 8.02
N THR A 213 12.92 5.15 6.76
CA THR A 213 14.19 4.79 6.09
C THR A 213 15.39 5.53 6.64
N ARG A 214 15.19 6.73 7.19
CA ARG A 214 16.29 7.56 7.73
C ARG A 214 16.98 6.89 8.93
N VAL A 215 16.22 6.36 9.86
CA VAL A 215 16.75 5.65 11.05
C VAL A 215 17.57 4.43 10.61
N LEU A 216 17.11 3.72 9.56
CA LEU A 216 17.80 2.58 9.02
C LEU A 216 19.12 2.98 8.34
N ILE A 217 19.14 4.09 7.58
CA ILE A 217 20.34 4.65 6.96
C ILE A 217 21.39 4.98 8.04
N GLU A 218 20.99 5.70 9.09
CA GLU A 218 21.87 6.08 10.20
C GLU A 218 22.45 4.84 10.91
N HIS A 219 21.63 3.81 11.14
CA HIS A 219 22.09 2.55 11.75
C HIS A 219 23.10 1.82 10.87
N ILE A 220 22.80 1.61 9.59
CA ILE A 220 23.71 0.91 8.65
C ILE A 220 25.01 1.68 8.49
N TYR A 221 24.96 3.01 8.45
CA TYR A 221 26.16 3.84 8.38
C TYR A 221 27.03 3.66 9.64
N GLY A 222 26.42 3.65 10.84
CA GLY A 222 27.12 3.41 12.09
C GLY A 222 27.81 2.05 12.14
N GLU A 223 27.12 0.98 11.73
CA GLU A 223 27.69 -0.38 11.66
C GLU A 223 28.81 -0.48 10.60
N MET A 224 28.68 0.21 9.47
CA MET A 224 29.71 0.29 8.44
C MET A 224 31.00 0.93 8.97
N MET A 225 30.86 2.05 9.71
CA MET A 225 32.01 2.74 10.32
C MET A 225 32.72 1.88 11.37
N LYS A 226 31.96 1.20 12.26
CA LYS A 226 32.53 0.25 13.22
C LYS A 226 33.28 -0.90 12.54
N ALA A 227 32.67 -1.50 11.52
CA ALA A 227 33.33 -2.56 10.77
C ALA A 227 34.65 -2.11 10.13
N SER A 228 34.68 -0.87 9.64
CA SER A 228 35.90 -0.25 9.10
C SER A 228 36.97 -0.02 10.18
N GLU A 229 36.59 0.51 11.34
CA GLU A 229 37.49 0.72 12.49
C GLU A 229 38.08 -0.59 13.01
N GLU A 230 37.28 -1.67 13.02
CA GLU A 230 37.69 -3.01 13.40
C GLU A 230 38.44 -3.77 12.27
N MET A 231 38.79 -3.09 11.17
CA MET A 231 39.46 -3.64 9.99
C MET A 231 38.70 -4.82 9.31
N ARG A 232 37.38 -4.93 9.52
CA ARG A 232 36.51 -5.91 8.87
C ARG A 232 36.02 -5.36 7.52
N PHE A 233 36.94 -5.22 6.56
CA PHE A 233 36.69 -4.53 5.32
C PHE A 233 35.64 -5.19 4.42
N GLU A 234 35.52 -6.53 4.45
CA GLU A 234 34.49 -7.26 3.70
C GLU A 234 33.10 -6.94 4.22
N ASP A 235 32.93 -6.91 5.57
CA ASP A 235 31.65 -6.53 6.21
C ASP A 235 31.32 -5.06 5.93
N ALA A 236 32.30 -4.17 6.02
CA ALA A 236 32.14 -2.76 5.72
C ALA A 236 31.69 -2.52 4.26
N GLU A 237 32.23 -3.27 3.31
CA GLU A 237 31.84 -3.17 1.90
C GLU A 237 30.43 -3.72 1.65
N GLU A 238 30.00 -4.78 2.33
CA GLU A 238 28.62 -5.26 2.26
C GLU A 238 27.63 -4.25 2.84
N LEU A 239 27.96 -3.62 3.97
CA LEU A 239 27.16 -2.57 4.60
C LEU A 239 27.07 -1.32 3.70
N LYS A 240 28.18 -0.94 3.03
CA LYS A 240 28.21 0.15 2.06
C LYS A 240 27.26 -0.09 0.88
N LYS A 241 27.22 -1.31 0.35
CA LYS A 241 26.27 -1.69 -0.71
C LYS A 241 24.82 -1.56 -0.25
N LYS A 242 24.52 -1.99 0.99
CA LYS A 242 23.19 -1.82 1.60
C LYS A 242 22.81 -0.35 1.76
N TYR A 243 23.73 0.48 2.27
CA TYR A 243 23.56 1.92 2.42
C TYR A 243 23.22 2.58 1.07
N GLN A 244 24.00 2.33 0.03
CA GLN A 244 23.77 2.87 -1.31
C GLN A 244 22.42 2.47 -1.91
N LEU A 245 21.96 1.22 -1.67
CA LEU A 245 20.65 0.76 -2.13
C LEU A 245 19.50 1.57 -1.51
N ILE A 246 19.59 1.88 -0.21
CA ILE A 246 18.54 2.66 0.47
C ILE A 246 18.57 4.11 0.01
N GLU A 247 19.74 4.72 -0.12
CA GLU A 247 19.88 6.09 -0.63
C GLU A 247 19.26 6.24 -2.02
N GLN A 248 19.56 5.32 -2.93
CA GLN A 248 18.97 5.31 -4.27
C GLN A 248 17.45 5.15 -4.25
N PHE A 249 16.94 4.35 -3.32
CA PHE A 249 15.49 4.19 -3.14
C PHE A 249 14.86 5.49 -2.64
N CYS A 250 15.44 6.14 -1.63
CA CYS A 250 14.94 7.41 -1.09
C CYS A 250 14.96 8.52 -2.14
N ALA A 251 16.04 8.66 -2.91
CA ALA A 251 16.15 9.65 -3.97
C ALA A 251 15.06 9.47 -5.05
N LYS A 252 14.76 8.23 -5.44
CA LYS A 252 13.67 7.93 -6.40
C LYS A 252 12.28 8.23 -5.82
N SER A 253 12.06 7.95 -4.52
CA SER A 253 10.79 8.21 -3.85
C SER A 253 10.51 9.72 -3.71
N GLU A 254 11.51 10.54 -3.48
CA GLU A 254 11.37 12.00 -3.41
C GLU A 254 11.01 12.62 -4.76
N VAL A 255 11.54 12.10 -5.86
CA VAL A 255 11.19 12.55 -7.22
C VAL A 255 9.74 12.24 -7.55
N VAL A 256 9.25 11.06 -7.18
CA VAL A 256 7.84 10.64 -7.43
C VAL A 256 6.85 11.43 -6.56
N SER A 257 7.26 11.92 -5.38
CA SER A 257 6.38 12.72 -4.51
C SER A 257 6.29 14.19 -4.90
N ARG A 258 7.14 14.65 -5.83
CA ARG A 258 7.14 16.04 -6.34
C ARG A 258 6.41 16.21 -7.68
N GLU A 259 6.04 15.12 -8.36
CA GLU A 259 5.18 15.11 -9.56
C GLU A 259 3.71 14.84 -9.17
#